data_2e84aee3f9205a8b3966dc4b7b12141e
#
_entry.id   2e84aee3f9205a8b3966dc4b7b12141e
#
_cell.length_a   1.000
_cell.length_b   1.000
_cell.length_c   1.000
_cell.angle_alpha   90.00
_cell.angle_beta   90.00
_cell.angle_gamma   90.00
#
_symmetry.space_group_name_H-M   'P 1'
#
loop_
_entity.id
_entity.type
_entity.pdbx_description
1 polymer ?
#
loop_
_entity_poly.entity_id
_entity_poly.type
_entity_poly.pdbx_seq_one_letter_code
_entity_poly.pdbx_strand_id
1 'polypeptide(L)'
;MRVLCCYTDLHPDTARALSRYAPQAEFAGVSGDQFAYWHQIRARWDGADDLVVVEHDVEIHAGVIDGFAGCDQPWCVFPYVIGPHGELCEVGLGCTRFSAALQQQVTVDEVTRRVGEYPWSHVDDRISGLLIDLGISNHIHHPPVTHHHVYQELALPPMSVRRWALREARARAPECH
;
A
#
# COMPACT_ATOMS: atom_id res chain seq x y z
N MET A 1 7.41 14.57 -1.99
CA MET A 1 6.83 13.28 -1.52
C MET A 1 5.87 13.56 -0.39
N ARG A 2 4.62 13.13 -0.50
CA ARG A 2 3.59 13.21 0.52
C ARG A 2 3.47 11.88 1.26
N VAL A 3 3.29 11.92 2.58
CA VAL A 3 3.09 10.72 3.41
C VAL A 3 1.68 10.80 4.00
N LEU A 4 0.87 9.79 3.75
CA LEU A 4 -0.52 9.70 4.20
C LEU A 4 -0.66 8.52 5.17
N CYS A 5 -1.24 8.78 6.34
CA CYS A 5 -1.69 7.75 7.27
C CYS A 5 -3.20 7.87 7.46
N CYS A 6 -3.95 6.92 6.89
CA CYS A 6 -5.39 6.80 7.14
C CYS A 6 -5.63 5.94 8.38
N TYR A 7 -6.52 6.36 9.28
CA TYR A 7 -6.76 5.65 10.53
C TYR A 7 -8.22 5.69 10.97
N THR A 8 -8.65 4.61 11.58
CA THR A 8 -9.86 4.53 12.42
C THR A 8 -9.48 4.53 13.89
N ASP A 9 -8.41 3.80 14.23
CA ASP A 9 -7.80 3.72 15.56
C ASP A 9 -6.28 3.67 15.36
N LEU A 10 -5.62 4.81 15.59
CA LEU A 10 -4.18 4.96 15.31
C LEU A 10 -3.34 4.29 16.40
N HIS A 11 -2.55 3.29 16.04
CA HIS A 11 -1.65 2.63 16.98
C HIS A 11 -0.59 3.61 17.51
N PRO A 12 -0.35 3.65 18.84
CA PRO A 12 0.56 4.64 19.45
C PRO A 12 2.00 4.55 18.92
N ASP A 13 2.49 3.36 18.59
CA ASP A 13 3.84 3.17 18.06
C ASP A 13 3.94 3.67 16.62
N THR A 14 2.90 3.45 15.80
CA THR A 14 2.80 4.04 14.46
C THR A 14 2.82 5.57 14.53
N ALA A 15 2.03 6.16 15.43
CA ALA A 15 2.01 7.60 15.62
C ALA A 15 3.38 8.16 16.01
N ARG A 16 4.08 7.50 16.94
CA ARG A 16 5.43 7.90 17.37
C ARG A 16 6.46 7.76 16.25
N ALA A 17 6.41 6.65 15.50
CA ALA A 17 7.31 6.39 14.39
C ALA A 17 7.14 7.43 13.27
N LEU A 18 5.89 7.70 12.87
CA LEU A 18 5.60 8.72 11.87
C LEU A 18 6.02 10.12 12.34
N SER A 19 5.72 10.50 13.58
CA SER A 19 6.18 11.80 14.13
C SER A 19 7.70 11.93 14.12
N ARG A 20 8.43 10.84 14.30
CA ARG A 20 9.89 10.82 14.34
C ARG A 20 10.55 10.79 12.96
N TYR A 21 10.04 9.95 12.06
CA TYR A 21 10.71 9.63 10.79
C TYR A 21 10.04 10.25 9.56
N ALA A 22 8.79 10.69 9.70
CA ALA A 22 8.01 11.38 8.68
C ALA A 22 7.18 12.51 9.29
N PRO A 23 7.82 13.57 9.89
CA PRO A 23 7.09 14.63 10.62
C PRO A 23 6.12 15.41 9.74
N GLN A 24 6.24 15.30 8.41
CA GLN A 24 5.32 15.89 7.44
C GLN A 24 4.12 14.98 7.12
N ALA A 25 3.97 13.82 7.78
CA ALA A 25 2.88 12.90 7.51
C ALA A 25 1.51 13.54 7.78
N GLU A 26 0.61 13.35 6.84
CA GLU A 26 -0.80 13.74 6.95
C GLU A 26 -1.59 12.61 7.61
N PHE A 27 -2.29 12.90 8.69
CA PHE A 27 -3.16 11.96 9.37
C PHE A 27 -4.60 12.20 8.97
N ALA A 28 -5.25 11.20 8.36
CA ALA A 28 -6.62 11.28 7.90
C ALA A 28 -7.52 10.29 8.66
N GLY A 29 -8.42 10.79 9.51
CA GLY A 29 -9.45 9.98 10.15
C GLY A 29 -10.47 9.49 9.11
N VAL A 30 -10.72 8.18 9.09
CA VAL A 30 -11.62 7.53 8.12
C VAL A 30 -12.78 6.79 8.79
N SER A 31 -13.08 7.12 10.05
CA SER A 31 -14.16 6.52 10.81
C SER A 31 -15.53 6.90 10.25
N GLY A 32 -16.45 5.94 10.25
CA GLY A 32 -17.86 6.16 9.90
C GLY A 32 -18.18 6.12 8.41
N ASP A 33 -17.19 6.07 7.54
CA ASP A 33 -17.36 5.91 6.09
C ASP A 33 -16.43 4.81 5.55
N GLN A 34 -17.03 3.72 5.09
CA GLN A 34 -16.28 2.57 4.56
C GLN A 34 -15.47 2.88 3.30
N PHE A 35 -15.76 3.98 2.59
CA PHE A 35 -15.05 4.41 1.39
C PHE A 35 -14.04 5.51 1.66
N ALA A 36 -14.00 6.06 2.87
CA ALA A 36 -13.17 7.22 3.19
C ALA A 36 -11.68 6.97 2.92
N TYR A 37 -11.18 5.74 3.14
CA TYR A 37 -9.79 5.39 2.84
C TYR A 37 -9.49 5.56 1.34
N TRP A 38 -10.34 5.03 0.48
CA TRP A 38 -10.22 5.21 -0.96
C TRP A 38 -10.28 6.69 -1.35
N HIS A 39 -11.20 7.46 -0.76
CA HIS A 39 -11.32 8.89 -1.04
C HIS A 39 -10.06 9.67 -0.65
N GLN A 40 -9.38 9.29 0.45
CA GLN A 40 -8.13 9.92 0.86
C GLN A 40 -6.99 9.63 -0.13
N ILE A 41 -6.87 8.39 -0.59
CA ILE A 41 -5.87 8.01 -1.61
C ILE A 41 -6.17 8.75 -2.92
N ARG A 42 -7.42 8.67 -3.39
CA ARG A 42 -7.87 9.31 -4.63
C ARG A 42 -7.58 10.82 -4.65
N ALA A 43 -7.85 11.51 -3.56
CA ALA A 43 -7.62 12.96 -3.46
C ALA A 43 -6.14 13.36 -3.57
N ARG A 44 -5.22 12.41 -3.40
CA ARG A 44 -3.76 12.63 -3.42
C ARG A 44 -3.08 11.97 -4.62
N TRP A 45 -3.84 11.22 -5.41
CA TRP A 45 -3.36 10.60 -6.64
C TRP A 45 -3.44 11.60 -7.79
N ASP A 46 -2.59 12.64 -7.75
CA ASP A 46 -2.63 13.77 -8.68
C ASP A 46 -1.36 13.91 -9.54
N GLY A 47 -0.36 13.06 -9.31
CA GLY A 47 0.88 13.07 -10.06
C GLY A 47 1.80 14.28 -9.79
N ALA A 48 1.48 15.10 -8.78
CA ALA A 48 2.32 16.25 -8.41
C ALA A 48 3.53 15.82 -7.57
N ASP A 49 3.30 14.87 -6.67
CA ASP A 49 4.31 14.33 -5.76
C ASP A 49 4.20 12.81 -5.67
N ASP A 50 5.28 12.15 -5.27
CA ASP A 50 5.20 10.77 -4.83
C ASP A 50 4.25 10.65 -3.64
N LEU A 51 3.38 9.64 -3.66
CA LEU A 51 2.46 9.33 -2.58
C LEU A 51 2.97 8.10 -1.81
N VAL A 52 3.24 8.30 -0.54
CA VAL A 52 3.53 7.22 0.42
C VAL A 52 2.29 7.00 1.27
N VAL A 53 1.87 5.75 1.38
CA VAL A 53 0.80 5.32 2.28
C VAL A 53 1.41 4.50 3.40
N VAL A 54 1.06 4.82 4.64
CA VAL A 54 1.41 4.04 5.83
C VAL A 54 0.11 3.75 6.59
N GLU A 55 -0.19 2.49 6.84
CA GLU A 55 -1.40 2.11 7.59
C GLU A 55 -1.26 2.40 9.09
N HIS A 56 -2.40 2.54 9.74
CA HIS A 56 -2.53 3.01 11.12
C HIS A 56 -1.90 2.12 12.19
N ASP A 57 -1.55 0.89 11.84
CA ASP A 57 -0.95 -0.15 12.69
C ASP A 57 0.43 -0.60 12.18
N VAL A 58 1.02 0.16 11.26
CA VAL A 58 2.36 -0.09 10.74
C VAL A 58 3.36 0.90 11.32
N GLU A 59 4.35 0.38 12.04
CA GLU A 59 5.47 1.15 12.59
C GLU A 59 6.64 1.15 11.61
N ILE A 60 6.94 2.33 11.05
CA ILE A 60 8.11 2.53 10.21
C ILE A 60 9.38 2.69 11.07
N HIS A 61 10.53 2.31 10.51
CA HIS A 61 11.85 2.50 11.15
C HIS A 61 12.67 3.60 10.44
N ALA A 62 13.82 3.95 11.02
CA ALA A 62 14.76 4.85 10.38
C ALA A 62 15.18 4.30 9.01
N GLY A 63 15.21 5.16 7.99
CA GLY A 63 15.58 4.78 6.62
C GLY A 63 14.42 4.40 5.71
N VAL A 64 13.19 4.20 6.20
CA VAL A 64 12.03 3.90 5.33
C VAL A 64 11.76 5.05 4.36
N ILE A 65 11.70 6.27 4.88
CA ILE A 65 11.43 7.47 4.07
C ILE A 65 12.58 7.75 3.10
N ASP A 66 13.82 7.62 3.57
CA ASP A 66 15.01 7.78 2.71
C ASP A 66 15.08 6.68 1.65
N GLY A 67 14.71 5.44 2.00
CA GLY A 67 14.62 4.33 1.06
C GLY A 67 13.61 4.61 -0.05
N PHE A 68 12.44 5.12 0.28
CA PHE A 68 11.46 5.54 -0.72
C PHE A 68 11.96 6.72 -1.57
N ALA A 69 12.56 7.73 -0.94
CA ALA A 69 13.08 8.91 -1.66
C ALA A 69 14.23 8.55 -2.63
N GLY A 70 15.04 7.57 -2.29
CA GLY A 70 16.14 7.09 -3.13
C GLY A 70 15.76 6.03 -4.17
N CYS A 71 14.52 5.56 -4.18
CA CYS A 71 14.05 4.52 -5.10
C CYS A 71 13.60 5.13 -6.43
N ASP A 72 14.14 4.63 -7.54
CA ASP A 72 13.76 5.04 -8.90
C ASP A 72 12.59 4.24 -9.49
N GLN A 73 12.14 3.19 -8.78
CA GLN A 73 11.06 2.34 -9.26
C GLN A 73 9.69 3.03 -9.12
N PRO A 74 8.76 2.79 -10.04
CA PRO A 74 7.45 3.46 -10.04
C PRO A 74 6.58 3.09 -8.85
N TRP A 75 6.71 1.86 -8.34
CA TRP A 75 5.99 1.32 -7.19
C TRP A 75 6.96 0.58 -6.27
N CYS A 76 6.99 0.97 -4.98
CA CYS A 76 7.87 0.38 -3.98
C CYS A 76 7.11 0.05 -2.71
N VAL A 77 7.55 -1.00 -1.99
CA VAL A 77 6.98 -1.41 -0.72
C VAL A 77 8.06 -1.75 0.29
N PHE A 78 7.82 -1.46 1.56
CA PHE A 78 8.45 -2.14 2.68
C PHE A 78 7.48 -3.22 3.16
N PRO A 79 7.84 -4.50 3.07
CA PRO A 79 6.95 -5.57 3.46
C PRO A 79 6.74 -5.61 4.97
N TYR A 80 5.68 -6.27 5.41
CA TYR A 80 5.36 -6.47 6.83
C TYR A 80 4.75 -7.84 7.06
N VAL A 81 4.87 -8.32 8.29
CA VAL A 81 4.34 -9.63 8.69
C VAL A 81 2.83 -9.51 8.95
N ILE A 82 2.02 -10.37 8.33
CA ILE A 82 0.56 -10.38 8.47
C ILE A 82 -0.01 -11.63 9.11
N GLY A 83 0.76 -12.71 9.17
CA GLY A 83 0.28 -13.99 9.65
C GLY A 83 1.08 -14.53 10.83
N PRO A 84 0.48 -15.49 11.58
CA PRO A 84 1.11 -16.07 12.77
C PRO A 84 2.38 -16.87 12.46
N HIS A 85 2.63 -17.21 11.20
CA HIS A 85 3.80 -17.98 10.76
C HIS A 85 4.86 -17.10 10.06
N GLY A 86 4.74 -15.76 10.16
CA GLY A 86 5.70 -14.85 9.58
C GLY A 86 5.54 -14.60 8.08
N GLU A 87 4.33 -14.81 7.54
CA GLU A 87 4.04 -14.50 6.14
C GLU A 87 4.18 -13.00 5.88
N LEU A 88 4.97 -12.65 4.86
CA LEU A 88 5.18 -11.26 4.45
C LEU A 88 4.11 -10.80 3.45
N CYS A 89 3.52 -9.64 3.74
CA CYS A 89 2.74 -8.89 2.75
C CYS A 89 3.70 -8.00 1.95
N GLU A 90 3.83 -8.30 0.69
CA GLU A 90 4.74 -7.63 -0.25
C GLU A 90 4.03 -6.73 -1.26
N VAL A 91 2.69 -6.65 -1.20
CA VAL A 91 1.87 -5.94 -2.20
C VAL A 91 0.77 -5.06 -1.60
N GLY A 92 0.66 -5.04 -0.27
CA GLY A 92 -0.36 -4.24 0.43
C GLY A 92 -0.03 -2.75 0.51
N LEU A 93 -0.97 -1.98 1.03
CA LEU A 93 -0.80 -0.53 1.24
C LEU A 93 -0.15 -0.19 2.58
N GLY A 94 0.15 -1.19 3.43
CA GLY A 94 0.66 -0.99 4.79
C GLY A 94 1.87 -0.07 4.87
N CYS A 95 2.81 -0.20 3.93
CA CYS A 95 3.93 0.73 3.78
C CYS A 95 4.38 0.75 2.31
N THR A 96 3.78 1.62 1.52
CA THR A 96 3.97 1.62 0.06
C THR A 96 4.17 3.03 -0.48
N ARG A 97 4.88 3.14 -1.61
CA ARG A 97 5.07 4.38 -2.35
C ARG A 97 4.67 4.19 -3.81
N PHE A 98 3.92 5.15 -4.33
CA PHE A 98 3.62 5.34 -5.74
C PHE A 98 4.31 6.61 -6.24
N SER A 99 5.18 6.51 -7.24
CA SER A 99 5.87 7.69 -7.76
C SER A 99 4.90 8.66 -8.45
N ALA A 100 5.27 9.93 -8.54
CA ALA A 100 4.51 10.93 -9.29
C ALA A 100 4.39 10.53 -10.77
N ALA A 101 5.44 9.96 -11.35
CA ALA A 101 5.44 9.47 -12.72
C ALA A 101 4.43 8.33 -12.92
N LEU A 102 4.34 7.38 -11.97
CA LEU A 102 3.33 6.33 -12.01
C LEU A 102 1.90 6.91 -11.96
N GLN A 103 1.65 7.88 -11.08
CA GLN A 103 0.34 8.51 -10.95
C GLN A 103 -0.06 9.30 -12.19
N GLN A 104 0.90 9.83 -12.95
CA GLN A 104 0.67 10.46 -14.25
C GLN A 104 0.40 9.42 -15.35
N GLN A 105 1.08 8.28 -15.30
CA GLN A 105 0.88 7.17 -16.26
C GLN A 105 -0.46 6.46 -16.03
N VAL A 106 -0.80 6.21 -14.77
CA VAL A 106 -2.06 5.57 -14.34
C VAL A 106 -2.87 6.63 -13.62
N THR A 107 -3.70 7.35 -14.37
CA THR A 107 -4.44 8.51 -13.84
C THR A 107 -5.48 8.11 -12.80
N VAL A 108 -5.87 9.06 -11.95
CA VAL A 108 -6.93 8.83 -10.95
C VAL A 108 -8.24 8.36 -11.60
N ASP A 109 -8.54 8.82 -12.82
CA ASP A 109 -9.74 8.40 -13.56
C ASP A 109 -9.64 6.94 -14.01
N GLU A 110 -8.45 6.48 -14.40
CA GLU A 110 -8.24 5.07 -14.73
C GLU A 110 -8.31 4.18 -13.49
N VAL A 111 -7.67 4.60 -12.40
CA VAL A 111 -7.76 3.90 -11.10
C VAL A 111 -9.23 3.83 -10.67
N THR A 112 -9.96 4.95 -10.68
CA THR A 112 -11.38 5.00 -10.31
C THR A 112 -12.24 4.10 -11.20
N ARG A 113 -11.99 4.09 -12.50
CA ARG A 113 -12.74 3.26 -13.44
C ARG A 113 -12.54 1.77 -13.24
N ARG A 114 -11.31 1.35 -12.90
CA ARG A 114 -10.95 -0.05 -12.72
C ARG A 114 -11.13 -0.54 -11.29
N VAL A 115 -10.78 0.29 -10.32
CA VAL A 115 -10.89 -0.04 -8.90
C VAL A 115 -12.31 0.15 -8.39
N GLY A 116 -12.99 1.21 -8.85
CA GLY A 116 -14.31 1.60 -8.36
C GLY A 116 -14.25 2.22 -6.97
N GLU A 117 -15.41 2.32 -6.31
CA GLU A 117 -15.50 2.66 -4.90
C GLU A 117 -15.58 1.34 -4.10
N TYR A 118 -14.56 1.07 -3.31
CA TYR A 118 -14.49 -0.14 -2.51
C TYR A 118 -14.33 0.17 -1.03
N PRO A 119 -14.91 -0.66 -0.16
CA PRO A 119 -14.63 -0.63 1.26
C PRO A 119 -13.12 -0.73 1.50
N TRP A 120 -12.63 -0.08 2.56
CA TRP A 120 -11.22 -0.02 2.92
C TRP A 120 -10.53 -1.40 2.89
N SER A 121 -11.23 -2.48 3.24
CA SER A 121 -10.72 -3.86 3.27
C SER A 121 -10.32 -4.44 1.89
N HIS A 122 -10.60 -3.73 0.81
CA HIS A 122 -10.33 -4.20 -0.55
C HIS A 122 -9.53 -3.21 -1.40
N VAL A 123 -9.22 -2.02 -0.88
CA VAL A 123 -8.54 -0.97 -1.64
C VAL A 123 -7.13 -1.39 -2.03
N ASP A 124 -6.41 -2.02 -1.12
CA ASP A 124 -5.06 -2.52 -1.34
C ASP A 124 -4.99 -3.59 -2.45
N ASP A 125 -5.86 -4.59 -2.38
CA ASP A 125 -5.93 -5.66 -3.39
C ASP A 125 -6.29 -5.10 -4.77
N ARG A 126 -7.15 -4.08 -4.83
CA ARG A 126 -7.61 -3.49 -6.08
C ARG A 126 -6.54 -2.63 -6.75
N ILE A 127 -5.87 -1.78 -5.99
CA ILE A 127 -4.77 -0.96 -6.54
C ILE A 127 -3.62 -1.86 -6.97
N SER A 128 -3.18 -2.77 -6.11
CA SER A 128 -2.10 -3.70 -6.42
C SER A 128 -2.43 -4.58 -7.63
N GLY A 129 -3.65 -5.12 -7.69
CA GLY A 129 -4.11 -5.91 -8.84
C GLY A 129 -4.11 -5.12 -10.14
N LEU A 130 -4.58 -3.86 -10.11
CA LEU A 130 -4.54 -2.99 -11.29
C LEU A 130 -3.11 -2.79 -11.80
N LEU A 131 -2.15 -2.48 -10.91
CA LEU A 131 -0.77 -2.23 -11.30
C LEU A 131 -0.13 -3.49 -11.90
N ILE A 132 -0.40 -4.66 -11.32
CA ILE A 132 0.07 -5.94 -11.82
C ILE A 132 -0.54 -6.26 -13.21
N ASP A 133 -1.84 -6.02 -13.41
CA ASP A 133 -2.51 -6.21 -14.69
C ASP A 133 -1.93 -5.30 -15.80
N LEU A 134 -1.39 -4.14 -15.40
CA LEU A 134 -0.69 -3.22 -16.30
C LEU A 134 0.80 -3.59 -16.51
N GLY A 135 1.27 -4.69 -15.93
CA GLY A 135 2.66 -5.12 -16.01
C GLY A 135 3.62 -4.31 -15.12
N ILE A 136 3.09 -3.53 -14.19
CA ILE A 136 3.88 -2.72 -13.26
C ILE A 136 4.16 -3.56 -12.01
N SER A 137 5.42 -3.98 -11.85
CA SER A 137 5.87 -4.71 -10.66
C SER A 137 6.33 -3.75 -9.56
N ASN A 138 6.15 -4.16 -8.32
CA ASN A 138 6.69 -3.44 -7.18
C ASN A 138 8.15 -3.80 -6.91
N HIS A 139 8.90 -2.84 -6.38
CA HIS A 139 10.21 -3.06 -5.78
C HIS A 139 10.07 -3.25 -4.28
N ILE A 140 10.69 -4.31 -3.75
CA ILE A 140 10.61 -4.67 -2.32
C ILE A 140 11.85 -4.16 -1.62
N HIS A 141 11.66 -3.30 -0.62
CA HIS A 141 12.73 -2.81 0.26
C HIS A 141 12.92 -3.69 1.50
N HIS A 142 14.08 -3.57 2.12
CA HIS A 142 14.43 -4.27 3.35
C HIS A 142 15.10 -3.31 4.34
N PRO A 143 15.01 -3.60 5.66
CA PRO A 143 14.25 -4.67 6.28
C PRO A 143 12.74 -4.41 6.28
N PRO A 144 11.91 -5.44 6.57
CA PRO A 144 10.46 -5.27 6.77
C PRO A 144 10.14 -4.25 7.87
N VAL A 145 8.98 -3.60 7.76
CA VAL A 145 8.42 -2.76 8.83
C VAL A 145 7.62 -3.60 9.82
N THR A 146 7.36 -3.04 11.01
CA THR A 146 6.59 -3.74 12.05
C THR A 146 5.10 -3.53 11.82
N HIS A 147 4.31 -4.59 11.86
CA HIS A 147 2.86 -4.57 11.82
C HIS A 147 2.31 -5.02 13.18
N HIS A 148 1.48 -4.19 13.80
CA HIS A 148 1.01 -4.42 15.18
C HIS A 148 -0.23 -5.30 15.28
N HIS A 149 -1.00 -5.46 14.19
CA HIS A 149 -2.09 -6.41 14.13
C HIS A 149 -1.58 -7.79 13.69
N VAL A 150 -1.49 -8.70 14.63
CA VAL A 150 -1.39 -10.12 14.32
C VAL A 150 -2.83 -10.63 14.19
N TYR A 151 -3.24 -10.96 12.98
CA TYR A 151 -4.52 -11.62 12.74
C TYR A 151 -4.52 -13.00 13.38
N GLN A 152 -4.92 -13.07 14.65
CA GLN A 152 -4.87 -14.33 15.42
C GLN A 152 -5.87 -15.37 14.93
N GLU A 153 -6.95 -15.01 14.24
CA GLU A 153 -8.03 -15.96 13.88
C GLU A 153 -8.95 -15.55 12.72
N LEU A 154 -8.58 -14.62 11.86
CA LEU A 154 -9.39 -14.50 10.66
C LEU A 154 -9.00 -15.64 9.71
N ALA A 155 -10.00 -16.48 9.38
CA ALA A 155 -9.94 -17.36 8.20
C ALA A 155 -9.92 -16.48 6.93
N LEU A 156 -8.90 -15.64 6.81
CA LEU A 156 -8.54 -15.10 5.51
C LEU A 156 -8.25 -16.32 4.63
N PRO A 157 -8.76 -16.34 3.41
CA PRO A 157 -8.33 -17.36 2.47
C PRO A 157 -6.79 -17.36 2.51
N PRO A 158 -6.17 -18.54 2.66
CA PRO A 158 -4.73 -18.64 2.87
C PRO A 158 -4.03 -17.79 1.81
N MET A 159 -2.91 -17.15 2.18
CA MET A 159 -2.06 -16.34 1.27
C MET A 159 -1.77 -17.07 -0.06
N SER A 160 -1.90 -18.39 -0.06
CA SER A 160 -1.97 -19.22 -1.28
C SER A 160 -3.02 -18.73 -2.29
N VAL A 161 -4.15 -18.16 -1.86
CA VAL A 161 -5.19 -17.64 -2.78
C VAL A 161 -4.75 -16.28 -3.35
N ARG A 162 -4.12 -15.40 -2.55
CA ARG A 162 -3.53 -14.15 -3.07
C ARG A 162 -2.35 -14.45 -3.99
N ARG A 163 -1.45 -15.36 -3.62
CA ARG A 163 -0.37 -15.85 -4.50
C ARG A 163 -0.91 -16.57 -5.73
N TRP A 164 -2.01 -17.27 -5.60
CA TRP A 164 -2.66 -17.96 -6.71
C TRP A 164 -3.27 -16.94 -7.69
N ALA A 165 -4.01 -15.94 -7.21
CA ALA A 165 -4.55 -14.86 -8.06
C ALA A 165 -3.43 -14.10 -8.78
N LEU A 166 -2.32 -13.81 -8.11
CA LEU A 166 -1.13 -13.19 -8.71
C LEU A 166 -0.43 -14.10 -9.72
N ARG A 167 -0.37 -15.41 -9.47
CA ARG A 167 0.18 -16.39 -10.43
C ARG A 167 -0.72 -16.57 -11.66
N GLU A 168 -2.04 -16.56 -11.48
CA GLU A 168 -2.98 -16.64 -12.60
C GLU A 168 -2.95 -15.36 -13.45
N ALA A 169 -2.85 -14.19 -12.84
CA ALA A 169 -2.67 -12.93 -13.56
C ALA A 169 -1.37 -12.96 -14.40
N ARG A 170 -0.26 -13.45 -13.81
CA ARG A 170 1.02 -13.62 -14.54
C ARG A 170 0.96 -14.67 -15.64
N ALA A 171 0.21 -15.77 -15.44
CA ALA A 171 0.05 -16.82 -16.44
C ALA A 171 -0.84 -16.41 -17.62
N ARG A 172 -1.70 -15.38 -17.43
CA ARG A 172 -2.57 -14.80 -18.47
C ARG A 172 -1.93 -13.61 -19.20
N ALA A 173 -0.80 -13.12 -18.73
CA ALA A 173 -0.04 -12.12 -19.47
C ALA A 173 0.44 -12.74 -20.80
N PRO A 174 0.13 -12.15 -21.96
CA PRO A 174 0.62 -12.67 -23.23
C PRO A 174 2.15 -12.64 -23.20
N GLU A 175 2.78 -13.77 -23.54
CA GLU A 175 4.21 -13.80 -23.80
C GLU A 175 4.48 -12.82 -24.94
N CYS A 176 5.08 -11.68 -24.62
CA CYS A 176 5.59 -10.77 -25.63
C CYS A 176 6.76 -11.45 -26.32
N HIS A 177 6.52 -11.92 -27.55
CA HIS A 177 7.55 -12.32 -28.51
C HIS A 177 8.14 -11.11 -29.21
#